data_94eb816320c77cd7ecab8310d9b87878
#
_entry.id   94eb816320c77cd7ecab8310d9b87878
#
_cell.length_a   1.000
_cell.length_b   1.000
_cell.length_c   1.000
_cell.angle_alpha   90.00
_cell.angle_beta   90.00
_cell.angle_gamma   90.00
#
_symmetry.space_group_name_H-M   'P 1'
#
loop_
_entity.id
_entity.type
_entity.pdbx_description
1 polymer ?
#
loop_
_entity_poly.entity_id
_entity_poly.type
_entity_poly.pdbx_seq_one_letter_code
_entity_poly.pdbx_strand_id
1 'polypeptide(L)'
;MTVPFFTLKGPVLNNPDLVCHDLTKNFDDFRAVDHVSFEVPQGSFFSILGPSGCGKTTLLRMIAGFQSPTSGDLQIKGKSMIGVPPNKRPVSMVFQHLALFPTMNIGDNVGFGLRQRGVGRSEISKRVAEVLDRVGLPGVSGRRVDQLSGGQKQRVAIARCMVLEPDVLLLDEPLGALDLKLREHMKVELKSLQAEFNTTFVYITHDQSEALVMSDNVAVMNHGRFEQIGPPQEMYHHPSTAFVASFVGDANKIDAKVSAVNGSMLTLSSDAGTEMKIETSATNLAAGQRAQVFLRPEAIELSRTAESFGDAPNVNPCTVNAVLFNGANSTVTVRDPAGHLLNVALPQTGAYADLRAGDQVFTRWQPEKARCYPVAES
;
A
#
# COMPACT_ATOMS: atom_id res chain seq x y z
N MET A 1 20.50 -17.99 -7.11
CA MET A 1 19.69 -17.46 -6.01
C MET A 1 18.24 -17.78 -6.33
N THR A 2 17.60 -18.61 -5.52
CA THR A 2 16.18 -18.94 -5.69
C THR A 2 15.36 -17.70 -5.33
N VAL A 3 14.63 -17.14 -6.29
CA VAL A 3 13.70 -16.02 -6.07
C VAL A 3 12.61 -16.54 -5.12
N PRO A 4 12.32 -15.84 -4.00
CA PRO A 4 11.27 -16.30 -3.10
C PRO A 4 9.91 -16.20 -3.80
N PHE A 5 9.21 -17.33 -3.89
CA PHE A 5 7.81 -17.36 -4.29
C PHE A 5 6.98 -16.93 -3.08
N PHE A 6 6.37 -15.75 -3.17
CA PHE A 6 5.50 -15.25 -2.12
C PHE A 6 4.13 -15.93 -2.17
N THR A 7 3.96 -16.94 -1.34
CA THR A 7 2.65 -17.58 -1.10
C THR A 7 1.97 -16.86 0.05
N LEU A 8 0.74 -16.39 -0.15
CA LEU A 8 -0.05 -15.74 0.88
C LEU A 8 -0.33 -16.71 2.04
N LYS A 9 0.00 -16.32 3.27
CA LYS A 9 -0.39 -17.03 4.49
C LYS A 9 -1.87 -16.75 4.78
N GLY A 10 -2.77 -17.62 4.37
CA GLY A 10 -4.19 -17.57 4.67
C GLY A 10 -4.84 -18.90 4.34
N PRO A 11 -6.10 -19.16 4.72
CA PRO A 11 -6.75 -20.43 4.38
C PRO A 11 -6.78 -20.57 2.86
N VAL A 12 -6.01 -21.55 2.34
CA VAL A 12 -5.96 -21.93 0.94
C VAL A 12 -7.28 -22.59 0.58
N LEU A 13 -8.27 -21.83 0.17
CA LEU A 13 -9.58 -22.38 -0.23
C LEU A 13 -10.13 -21.85 -1.55
N ASN A 14 -9.44 -20.96 -2.27
CA ASN A 14 -9.89 -20.56 -3.61
C ASN A 14 -8.72 -20.58 -4.59
N ASN A 15 -8.93 -21.16 -5.78
CA ASN A 15 -8.00 -21.03 -6.88
C ASN A 15 -7.73 -19.54 -7.14
N PRO A 16 -6.46 -19.12 -7.27
CA PRO A 16 -6.14 -17.73 -7.53
C PRO A 16 -6.70 -17.28 -8.89
N ASP A 17 -7.23 -16.06 -8.94
CA ASP A 17 -7.69 -15.47 -10.21
C ASP A 17 -6.53 -15.00 -11.08
N LEU A 18 -5.44 -14.57 -10.45
CA LEU A 18 -4.22 -14.12 -11.14
C LEU A 18 -3.00 -14.79 -10.51
N VAL A 19 -2.14 -15.35 -11.36
CA VAL A 19 -0.84 -15.91 -10.97
C VAL A 19 0.24 -15.37 -11.90
N CYS A 20 1.30 -14.86 -11.32
CA CYS A 20 2.50 -14.43 -12.03
C CYS A 20 3.69 -15.30 -11.59
N HIS A 21 4.38 -15.88 -12.56
CA HIS A 21 5.56 -16.70 -12.34
C HIS A 21 6.77 -16.06 -13.00
N ASP A 22 7.74 -15.66 -12.20
CA ASP A 22 9.05 -15.17 -12.65
C ASP A 22 8.97 -14.09 -13.74
N LEU A 23 7.95 -13.21 -13.61
CA LEU A 23 7.70 -12.16 -14.59
C LEU A 23 8.86 -11.16 -14.62
N THR A 24 9.42 -10.97 -15.83
CA THR A 24 10.50 -10.03 -16.07
C THR A 24 10.17 -9.15 -17.26
N LYS A 25 10.47 -7.84 -17.15
CA LYS A 25 10.35 -6.90 -18.26
C LYS A 25 11.60 -6.04 -18.37
N ASN A 26 12.29 -6.17 -19.49
CA ASN A 26 13.40 -5.32 -19.88
C ASN A 26 12.95 -4.33 -20.96
N PHE A 27 13.45 -3.12 -20.89
CA PHE A 27 13.44 -2.10 -21.94
C PHE A 27 14.90 -1.73 -22.19
N ASP A 28 15.43 -2.16 -23.29
CA ASP A 28 16.84 -2.06 -23.61
C ASP A 28 17.70 -2.52 -22.40
N ASP A 29 18.51 -1.65 -21.83
CA ASP A 29 19.37 -1.95 -20.67
C ASP A 29 18.65 -1.77 -19.32
N PHE A 30 17.41 -1.27 -19.30
CA PHE A 30 16.67 -1.03 -18.06
C PHE A 30 15.69 -2.16 -17.75
N ARG A 31 15.84 -2.78 -16.57
CA ARG A 31 14.92 -3.80 -16.08
C ARG A 31 13.84 -3.16 -15.21
N ALA A 32 12.64 -3.04 -15.77
CA ALA A 32 11.50 -2.40 -15.12
C ALA A 32 10.74 -3.33 -14.18
N VAL A 33 10.70 -4.63 -14.49
CA VAL A 33 10.15 -5.69 -13.61
C VAL A 33 11.16 -6.83 -13.60
N ASP A 34 11.51 -7.28 -12.41
CA ASP A 34 12.65 -8.16 -12.18
C ASP A 34 12.24 -9.38 -11.36
N HIS A 35 11.99 -10.50 -12.04
CA HIS A 35 11.68 -11.80 -11.47
C HIS A 35 10.52 -11.78 -10.45
N VAL A 36 9.39 -11.16 -10.81
CA VAL A 36 8.23 -11.00 -9.93
C VAL A 36 7.34 -12.24 -9.97
N SER A 37 7.10 -12.84 -8.80
CA SER A 37 6.20 -13.99 -8.63
C SER A 37 5.21 -13.74 -7.49
N PHE A 38 3.90 -13.89 -7.77
CA PHE A 38 2.84 -13.73 -6.79
C PHE A 38 1.52 -14.32 -7.27
N GLU A 39 0.61 -14.49 -6.32
CA GLU A 39 -0.77 -14.94 -6.57
C GLU A 39 -1.77 -13.95 -5.97
N VAL A 40 -2.91 -13.78 -6.65
CA VAL A 40 -4.02 -12.97 -6.17
C VAL A 40 -5.23 -13.87 -5.98
N PRO A 41 -5.71 -14.06 -4.73
CA PRO A 41 -6.88 -14.89 -4.46
C PRO A 41 -8.14 -14.35 -5.13
N GLN A 42 -9.03 -15.25 -5.51
CA GLN A 42 -10.34 -14.89 -6.08
C GLN A 42 -11.12 -13.97 -5.15
N GLY A 43 -11.72 -12.92 -5.72
CA GLY A 43 -12.59 -11.99 -5.00
C GLY A 43 -11.85 -11.13 -3.97
N SER A 44 -10.51 -11.03 -4.04
CA SER A 44 -9.73 -10.21 -3.13
C SER A 44 -9.43 -8.82 -3.70
N PHE A 45 -9.15 -7.88 -2.80
CA PHE A 45 -8.60 -6.57 -3.11
C PHE A 45 -7.07 -6.61 -2.88
N PHE A 46 -6.30 -6.64 -3.96
CA PHE A 46 -4.84 -6.73 -3.92
C PHE A 46 -4.21 -5.41 -4.38
N SER A 47 -3.41 -4.79 -3.52
CA SER A 47 -2.71 -3.54 -3.88
C SER A 47 -1.23 -3.75 -4.14
N ILE A 48 -0.72 -3.05 -5.15
CA ILE A 48 0.71 -2.92 -5.43
C ILE A 48 1.10 -1.48 -5.09
N LEU A 49 1.87 -1.35 -4.01
CA LEU A 49 2.31 -0.09 -3.43
C LEU A 49 3.81 0.11 -3.68
N GLY A 50 4.25 1.32 -3.95
CA GLY A 50 5.69 1.60 -4.11
C GLY A 50 5.95 3.00 -4.66
N PRO A 51 7.21 3.47 -4.63
CA PRO A 51 7.59 4.77 -5.15
C PRO A 51 7.35 4.90 -6.66
N SER A 52 7.36 6.14 -7.17
CA SER A 52 7.28 6.39 -8.59
C SER A 52 8.46 5.73 -9.33
N GLY A 53 8.19 5.14 -10.49
CA GLY A 53 9.23 4.49 -11.30
C GLY A 53 9.65 3.08 -10.85
N CYS A 54 9.09 2.49 -9.78
CA CYS A 54 9.50 1.15 -9.32
C CYS A 54 8.98 -0.02 -10.16
N GLY A 55 8.16 0.22 -11.21
CA GLY A 55 7.70 -0.83 -12.13
C GLY A 55 6.20 -1.17 -12.07
N LYS A 56 5.41 -0.59 -11.15
CA LYS A 56 3.98 -0.91 -10.93
C LYS A 56 3.12 -0.84 -12.19
N THR A 57 3.13 0.31 -12.89
CA THR A 57 2.35 0.51 -14.12
C THR A 57 2.80 -0.44 -15.24
N THR A 58 4.10 -0.77 -15.30
CA THR A 58 4.62 -1.75 -16.25
C THR A 58 4.05 -3.15 -15.96
N LEU A 59 4.05 -3.56 -14.69
CA LEU A 59 3.47 -4.83 -14.26
C LEU A 59 1.96 -4.87 -14.58
N LEU A 60 1.21 -3.80 -14.27
CA LEU A 60 -0.21 -3.73 -14.58
C LEU A 60 -0.49 -3.83 -16.09
N ARG A 61 0.32 -3.14 -16.91
CA ARG A 61 0.21 -3.20 -18.38
C ARG A 61 0.54 -4.58 -18.94
N MET A 62 1.42 -5.33 -18.31
CA MET A 62 1.66 -6.74 -18.68
C MET A 62 0.44 -7.60 -18.35
N ILE A 63 -0.19 -7.41 -17.17
CA ILE A 63 -1.42 -8.12 -16.81
C ILE A 63 -2.56 -7.78 -17.77
N ALA A 64 -2.72 -6.49 -18.12
CA ALA A 64 -3.71 -6.03 -19.09
C ALA A 64 -3.44 -6.50 -20.53
N GLY A 65 -2.21 -6.90 -20.86
CA GLY A 65 -1.82 -7.32 -22.21
C GLY A 65 -1.36 -6.18 -23.13
N PHE A 66 -1.18 -4.95 -22.60
CA PHE A 66 -0.64 -3.82 -23.35
C PHE A 66 0.89 -3.92 -23.54
N GLN A 67 1.54 -4.74 -22.73
CA GLN A 67 2.97 -5.05 -22.83
C GLN A 67 3.18 -6.55 -22.69
N SER A 68 4.07 -7.11 -23.50
CA SER A 68 4.51 -8.50 -23.34
C SER A 68 5.66 -8.57 -22.34
N PRO A 69 5.68 -9.54 -21.42
CA PRO A 69 6.85 -9.79 -20.61
C PRO A 69 8.04 -10.21 -21.49
N THR A 70 9.26 -9.99 -20.99
CA THR A 70 10.48 -10.50 -21.62
C THR A 70 10.66 -12.00 -21.32
N SER A 71 10.31 -12.40 -20.09
CA SER A 71 10.29 -13.81 -19.65
C SER A 71 9.27 -14.00 -18.53
N GLY A 72 9.00 -15.26 -18.17
CA GLY A 72 8.03 -15.66 -17.17
C GLY A 72 6.66 -15.95 -17.75
N ASP A 73 5.71 -16.32 -16.89
CA ASP A 73 4.32 -16.62 -17.26
C ASP A 73 3.33 -15.83 -16.41
N LEU A 74 2.18 -15.53 -17.02
CA LEU A 74 1.07 -14.84 -16.38
C LEU A 74 -0.20 -15.62 -16.69
N GLN A 75 -0.89 -16.05 -15.64
CA GLN A 75 -2.11 -16.85 -15.76
C GLN A 75 -3.30 -16.13 -15.14
N ILE A 76 -4.46 -16.21 -15.79
CA ILE A 76 -5.75 -15.79 -15.26
C ILE A 76 -6.66 -17.00 -15.26
N LYS A 77 -7.25 -17.32 -14.10
CA LYS A 77 -8.05 -18.54 -13.91
C LYS A 77 -7.31 -19.80 -14.42
N GLY A 78 -6.00 -19.89 -14.13
CA GLY A 78 -5.16 -21.03 -14.54
C GLY A 78 -4.83 -21.10 -16.02
N LYS A 79 -5.21 -20.11 -16.83
CA LYS A 79 -4.89 -20.06 -18.27
C LYS A 79 -3.79 -19.03 -18.53
N SER A 80 -2.73 -19.43 -19.21
CA SER A 80 -1.66 -18.51 -19.62
C SER A 80 -2.20 -17.42 -20.55
N MET A 81 -1.79 -16.17 -20.28
CA MET A 81 -2.13 -14.99 -21.06
C MET A 81 -0.98 -14.53 -21.98
N ILE A 82 0.10 -15.31 -22.08
CA ILE A 82 1.21 -14.99 -22.98
C ILE A 82 0.73 -15.03 -24.43
N GLY A 83 0.98 -13.98 -25.18
CA GLY A 83 0.51 -13.83 -26.57
C GLY A 83 -0.97 -13.54 -26.73
N VAL A 84 -1.77 -13.51 -25.64
CA VAL A 84 -3.19 -13.12 -25.70
C VAL A 84 -3.31 -11.60 -25.74
N PRO A 85 -3.95 -11.01 -26.79
CA PRO A 85 -4.12 -9.56 -26.88
C PRO A 85 -5.11 -9.03 -25.83
N PRO A 86 -5.03 -7.73 -25.48
CA PRO A 86 -5.83 -7.12 -24.39
C PRO A 86 -7.33 -7.36 -24.51
N ASN A 87 -7.89 -7.25 -25.71
CA ASN A 87 -9.34 -7.38 -25.95
C ASN A 87 -9.88 -8.81 -25.83
N LYS A 88 -8.98 -9.81 -25.71
CA LYS A 88 -9.34 -11.23 -25.52
C LYS A 88 -9.05 -11.74 -24.11
N ARG A 89 -8.45 -10.90 -23.23
CA ARG A 89 -8.20 -11.26 -21.83
C ARG A 89 -9.46 -11.03 -20.99
N PRO A 90 -9.72 -11.87 -19.98
CA PRO A 90 -10.85 -11.67 -19.07
C PRO A 90 -10.54 -10.61 -18.01
N VAL A 91 -9.95 -9.49 -18.42
CA VAL A 91 -9.61 -8.36 -17.56
C VAL A 91 -10.18 -7.06 -18.12
N SER A 92 -10.46 -6.13 -17.23
CA SER A 92 -10.77 -4.74 -17.59
C SER A 92 -9.87 -3.80 -16.82
N MET A 93 -9.60 -2.60 -17.36
CA MET A 93 -8.69 -1.65 -16.73
C MET A 93 -9.31 -0.27 -16.63
N VAL A 94 -9.27 0.31 -15.44
CA VAL A 94 -9.54 1.72 -15.18
C VAL A 94 -8.20 2.46 -15.19
N PHE A 95 -8.06 3.41 -16.12
CA PHE A 95 -6.86 4.24 -16.26
C PHE A 95 -6.86 5.41 -15.29
N GLN A 96 -5.71 5.94 -14.96
CA GLN A 96 -5.50 7.09 -14.09
C GLN A 96 -6.38 8.31 -14.49
N HIS A 97 -6.53 8.58 -15.78
CA HIS A 97 -7.38 9.64 -16.30
C HIS A 97 -8.80 9.18 -16.66
N LEU A 98 -9.24 8.01 -16.14
CA LEU A 98 -10.56 7.38 -16.35
C LEU A 98 -10.89 7.08 -17.83
N ALA A 99 -10.30 7.77 -18.79
CA ALA A 99 -10.44 7.61 -20.23
C ALA A 99 -11.92 7.52 -20.71
N LEU A 100 -12.83 8.30 -20.09
CA LEU A 100 -14.22 8.39 -20.55
C LEU A 100 -14.30 9.11 -21.88
N PHE A 101 -15.19 8.66 -22.77
CA PHE A 101 -15.39 9.29 -24.09
C PHE A 101 -16.25 10.56 -23.91
N PRO A 102 -15.67 11.76 -24.10
CA PRO A 102 -16.36 13.02 -23.79
C PRO A 102 -17.54 13.33 -24.74
N THR A 103 -17.52 12.77 -25.94
CA THR A 103 -18.54 12.95 -26.97
C THR A 103 -19.73 12.02 -26.80
N MET A 104 -19.65 11.02 -25.92
CA MET A 104 -20.68 10.04 -25.63
C MET A 104 -21.43 10.37 -24.33
N ASN A 105 -22.71 10.03 -24.24
CA ASN A 105 -23.42 10.02 -22.98
C ASN A 105 -22.94 8.87 -22.07
N ILE A 106 -23.42 8.82 -20.83
CA ILE A 106 -23.00 7.82 -19.84
C ILE A 106 -23.37 6.42 -20.26
N GLY A 107 -24.61 6.22 -20.75
CA GLY A 107 -25.09 4.92 -21.24
C GLY A 107 -24.23 4.39 -22.40
N ASP A 108 -23.86 5.27 -23.34
CA ASP A 108 -22.99 4.90 -24.44
C ASP A 108 -21.56 4.59 -24.02
N ASN A 109 -21.03 5.34 -23.04
CA ASN A 109 -19.72 5.05 -22.43
C ASN A 109 -19.71 3.66 -21.81
N VAL A 110 -20.67 3.36 -20.93
CA VAL A 110 -20.74 2.08 -20.21
C VAL A 110 -21.03 0.93 -21.19
N GLY A 111 -21.96 1.11 -22.14
CA GLY A 111 -22.33 0.08 -23.10
C GLY A 111 -21.35 -0.12 -24.26
N PHE A 112 -20.27 0.69 -24.33
CA PHE A 112 -19.35 0.66 -25.46
C PHE A 112 -18.75 -0.72 -25.70
N GLY A 113 -18.23 -1.36 -24.65
CA GLY A 113 -17.60 -2.67 -24.77
C GLY A 113 -18.58 -3.79 -25.17
N LEU A 114 -19.82 -3.74 -24.67
CA LEU A 114 -20.88 -4.68 -25.07
C LEU A 114 -21.25 -4.53 -26.56
N ARG A 115 -21.28 -3.28 -27.04
CA ARG A 115 -21.52 -2.98 -28.45
C ARG A 115 -20.42 -3.59 -29.34
N GLN A 116 -19.15 -3.46 -28.93
CA GLN A 116 -18.02 -4.06 -29.65
C GLN A 116 -18.04 -5.60 -29.65
N ARG A 117 -18.68 -6.20 -28.65
CA ARG A 117 -18.93 -7.66 -28.58
C ARG A 117 -20.15 -8.09 -29.37
N GLY A 118 -20.87 -7.19 -30.08
CA GLY A 118 -22.03 -7.50 -30.88
C GLY A 118 -23.33 -7.74 -30.09
N VAL A 119 -23.39 -7.32 -28.81
CA VAL A 119 -24.59 -7.47 -27.98
C VAL A 119 -25.72 -6.58 -28.50
N GLY A 120 -26.94 -7.07 -28.51
CA GLY A 120 -28.12 -6.35 -28.99
C GLY A 120 -28.48 -5.12 -28.13
N ARG A 121 -29.06 -4.08 -28.76
CA ARG A 121 -29.36 -2.80 -28.09
C ARG A 121 -30.22 -2.92 -26.84
N SER A 122 -31.26 -3.78 -26.85
CA SER A 122 -32.13 -3.98 -25.70
C SER A 122 -31.37 -4.55 -24.50
N GLU A 123 -30.53 -5.55 -24.74
CA GLU A 123 -29.70 -6.18 -23.71
C GLU A 123 -28.63 -5.20 -23.18
N ILE A 124 -28.01 -4.39 -24.06
CA ILE A 124 -27.07 -3.33 -23.62
C ILE A 124 -27.80 -2.36 -22.68
N SER A 125 -28.99 -1.87 -23.04
CA SER A 125 -29.73 -0.91 -22.22
C SER A 125 -30.05 -1.49 -20.83
N LYS A 126 -30.42 -2.77 -20.78
CA LYS A 126 -30.72 -3.49 -19.53
C LYS A 126 -29.48 -3.60 -18.64
N ARG A 127 -28.38 -4.15 -19.18
CA ARG A 127 -27.12 -4.32 -18.42
C ARG A 127 -26.49 -2.99 -17.97
N VAL A 128 -26.59 -1.96 -18.81
CA VAL A 128 -26.14 -0.61 -18.46
C VAL A 128 -26.94 -0.04 -17.31
N ALA A 129 -28.27 -0.20 -17.30
CA ALA A 129 -29.09 0.27 -16.20
C ALA A 129 -28.77 -0.47 -14.91
N GLU A 130 -28.66 -1.79 -14.96
CA GLU A 130 -28.31 -2.64 -13.81
C GLU A 130 -26.93 -2.28 -13.22
N VAL A 131 -25.88 -2.13 -14.05
CA VAL A 131 -24.56 -1.80 -13.53
C VAL A 131 -24.47 -0.38 -12.99
N LEU A 132 -25.18 0.58 -13.60
CA LEU A 132 -25.27 1.96 -13.11
C LEU A 132 -25.98 2.04 -11.76
N ASP A 133 -27.01 1.23 -11.56
CA ASP A 133 -27.70 1.12 -10.28
C ASP A 133 -26.76 0.57 -9.20
N ARG A 134 -26.04 -0.51 -9.49
CA ARG A 134 -25.04 -1.13 -8.58
C ARG A 134 -23.92 -0.18 -8.18
N VAL A 135 -23.48 0.73 -9.05
CA VAL A 135 -22.49 1.76 -8.68
C VAL A 135 -23.13 3.01 -8.06
N GLY A 136 -24.41 2.98 -7.69
CA GLY A 136 -25.13 4.09 -7.06
C GLY A 136 -25.36 5.29 -7.96
N LEU A 137 -25.55 5.06 -9.27
CA LEU A 137 -25.82 6.09 -10.28
C LEU A 137 -27.07 5.75 -11.12
N PRO A 138 -28.26 5.54 -10.49
CA PRO A 138 -29.49 5.27 -11.25
C PRO A 138 -29.91 6.47 -12.11
N GLY A 139 -30.45 6.19 -13.29
CA GLY A 139 -31.06 7.20 -14.14
C GLY A 139 -30.13 8.19 -14.82
N VAL A 140 -28.79 8.01 -14.75
CA VAL A 140 -27.82 8.97 -15.35
C VAL A 140 -27.43 8.63 -16.81
N SER A 141 -27.95 7.56 -17.39
CA SER A 141 -27.55 7.05 -18.71
C SER A 141 -27.56 8.11 -19.82
N GLY A 142 -28.54 9.04 -19.82
CA GLY A 142 -28.66 10.11 -20.82
C GLY A 142 -27.76 11.32 -20.57
N ARG A 143 -27.09 11.46 -19.39
CA ARG A 143 -26.24 12.60 -19.09
C ARG A 143 -24.93 12.55 -19.85
N ARG A 144 -24.29 13.74 -20.00
CA ARG A 144 -22.96 13.87 -20.56
C ARG A 144 -21.90 13.76 -19.46
N VAL A 145 -20.67 13.40 -19.84
CA VAL A 145 -19.54 13.24 -18.92
C VAL A 145 -19.19 14.54 -18.17
N ASP A 146 -19.32 15.69 -18.82
CA ASP A 146 -19.04 17.01 -18.26
C ASP A 146 -20.02 17.42 -17.13
N GLN A 147 -21.19 16.81 -17.07
CA GLN A 147 -22.23 17.05 -16.05
C GLN A 147 -21.99 16.27 -14.74
N LEU A 148 -20.93 15.46 -14.67
CA LEU A 148 -20.64 14.60 -13.51
C LEU A 148 -19.53 15.16 -12.65
N SER A 149 -19.65 14.97 -11.32
CA SER A 149 -18.55 15.18 -10.37
C SER A 149 -17.39 14.19 -10.60
N GLY A 150 -16.22 14.46 -10.03
CA GLY A 150 -15.05 13.57 -10.12
C GLY A 150 -15.34 12.14 -9.65
N GLY A 151 -15.98 11.98 -8.49
CA GLY A 151 -16.36 10.65 -7.98
C GLY A 151 -17.42 9.95 -8.85
N GLN A 152 -18.39 10.70 -9.41
CA GLN A 152 -19.36 10.12 -10.36
C GLN A 152 -18.67 9.64 -11.64
N LYS A 153 -17.73 10.41 -12.20
CA LYS A 153 -16.93 9.98 -13.36
C LYS A 153 -16.17 8.70 -13.09
N GLN A 154 -15.62 8.56 -11.89
CA GLN A 154 -14.92 7.34 -11.48
C GLN A 154 -15.84 6.13 -11.42
N ARG A 155 -17.02 6.26 -10.79
CA ARG A 155 -18.03 5.18 -10.76
C ARG A 155 -18.49 4.79 -12.16
N VAL A 156 -18.62 5.74 -13.08
CA VAL A 156 -18.92 5.44 -14.49
C VAL A 156 -17.79 4.67 -15.16
N ALA A 157 -16.52 5.03 -14.90
CA ALA A 157 -15.37 4.29 -15.44
C ALA A 157 -15.33 2.84 -14.92
N ILE A 158 -15.65 2.64 -13.63
CA ILE A 158 -15.78 1.31 -13.05
C ILE A 158 -16.96 0.56 -13.68
N ALA A 159 -18.14 1.18 -13.79
CA ALA A 159 -19.31 0.58 -14.43
C ALA A 159 -19.03 0.13 -15.87
N ARG A 160 -18.29 0.94 -16.65
CA ARG A 160 -17.83 0.60 -18.00
C ARG A 160 -16.98 -0.66 -18.06
N CYS A 161 -16.17 -0.87 -17.03
CA CYS A 161 -15.37 -2.09 -16.90
C CYS A 161 -16.23 -3.27 -16.43
N MET A 162 -17.05 -3.06 -15.40
CA MET A 162 -17.82 -4.12 -14.73
C MET A 162 -18.98 -4.67 -15.56
N VAL A 163 -19.55 -3.88 -16.49
CA VAL A 163 -20.60 -4.34 -17.41
C VAL A 163 -20.13 -5.47 -18.34
N LEU A 164 -18.80 -5.63 -18.47
CA LEU A 164 -18.16 -6.69 -19.26
C LEU A 164 -17.92 -7.97 -18.46
N GLU A 165 -18.20 -7.96 -17.15
CA GLU A 165 -18.02 -9.07 -16.22
C GLU A 165 -16.59 -9.65 -16.25
N PRO A 166 -15.56 -8.85 -15.98
CA PRO A 166 -14.18 -9.34 -15.99
C PRO A 166 -13.90 -10.22 -14.77
N ASP A 167 -13.00 -11.21 -14.92
CA ASP A 167 -12.47 -11.97 -13.78
C ASP A 167 -11.60 -11.09 -12.88
N VAL A 168 -10.83 -10.17 -13.47
CA VAL A 168 -9.94 -9.25 -12.75
C VAL A 168 -10.16 -7.81 -13.22
N LEU A 169 -10.40 -6.90 -12.29
CA LEU A 169 -10.40 -5.45 -12.53
C LEU A 169 -9.06 -4.84 -12.12
N LEU A 170 -8.41 -4.20 -13.07
CA LEU A 170 -7.15 -3.48 -12.87
C LEU A 170 -7.42 -1.99 -12.69
N LEU A 171 -6.79 -1.37 -11.67
CA LEU A 171 -6.97 0.05 -11.36
C LEU A 171 -5.61 0.74 -11.25
N ASP A 172 -5.33 1.67 -12.16
CA ASP A 172 -4.07 2.41 -12.23
C ASP A 172 -4.24 3.80 -11.62
N GLU A 173 -3.88 3.96 -10.34
CA GLU A 173 -3.95 5.19 -9.54
C GLU A 173 -5.29 5.96 -9.69
N PRO A 174 -6.46 5.29 -9.58
CA PRO A 174 -7.73 5.90 -9.96
C PRO A 174 -8.16 7.06 -9.06
N LEU A 175 -7.61 7.19 -7.84
CA LEU A 175 -7.94 8.24 -6.87
C LEU A 175 -6.99 9.45 -6.94
N GLY A 176 -5.90 9.38 -7.71
CA GLY A 176 -4.84 10.38 -7.71
C GLY A 176 -5.27 11.80 -8.09
N ALA A 177 -6.33 11.95 -8.89
CA ALA A 177 -6.85 13.23 -9.34
C ALA A 177 -7.94 13.86 -8.45
N LEU A 178 -8.30 13.20 -7.33
CA LEU A 178 -9.36 13.64 -6.42
C LEU A 178 -8.79 14.46 -5.26
N ASP A 179 -9.58 15.42 -4.76
CA ASP A 179 -9.29 16.11 -3.50
C ASP A 179 -9.31 15.15 -2.30
N LEU A 180 -8.70 15.55 -1.19
CA LEU A 180 -8.51 14.70 -0.01
C LEU A 180 -9.84 14.14 0.52
N LYS A 181 -10.85 14.99 0.70
CA LYS A 181 -12.14 14.59 1.30
C LYS A 181 -12.88 13.59 0.40
N LEU A 182 -12.89 13.84 -0.89
CA LEU A 182 -13.51 12.94 -1.86
C LEU A 182 -12.74 11.63 -1.97
N ARG A 183 -11.40 11.67 -1.89
CA ARG A 183 -10.55 10.49 -1.88
C ARG A 183 -10.84 9.57 -0.71
N GLU A 184 -10.96 10.13 0.53
CA GLU A 184 -11.32 9.33 1.72
C GLU A 184 -12.67 8.63 1.56
N HIS A 185 -13.66 9.34 1.03
CA HIS A 185 -14.98 8.74 0.76
C HIS A 185 -14.91 7.63 -0.31
N MET A 186 -14.15 7.88 -1.39
CA MET A 186 -14.01 6.93 -2.49
C MET A 186 -13.27 5.64 -2.12
N LYS A 187 -12.39 5.65 -1.12
CA LYS A 187 -11.76 4.42 -0.59
C LYS A 187 -12.82 3.44 -0.07
N VAL A 188 -13.72 3.94 0.77
CA VAL A 188 -14.82 3.12 1.34
C VAL A 188 -15.74 2.61 0.23
N GLU A 189 -16.08 3.48 -0.73
CA GLU A 189 -16.92 3.09 -1.86
C GLU A 189 -16.28 2.02 -2.74
N LEU A 190 -14.98 2.16 -3.06
CA LEU A 190 -14.28 1.15 -3.87
C LEU A 190 -14.25 -0.23 -3.19
N LYS A 191 -14.02 -0.27 -1.88
CA LYS A 191 -14.07 -1.52 -1.12
C LYS A 191 -15.48 -2.12 -1.12
N SER A 192 -16.51 -1.27 -0.98
CA SER A 192 -17.92 -1.71 -1.04
C SER A 192 -18.28 -2.24 -2.44
N LEU A 193 -17.85 -1.56 -3.50
CA LEU A 193 -18.07 -2.01 -4.87
C LEU A 193 -17.37 -3.34 -5.15
N GLN A 194 -16.15 -3.52 -4.68
CA GLN A 194 -15.42 -4.78 -4.82
C GLN A 194 -16.20 -5.94 -4.18
N ALA A 195 -16.71 -5.75 -2.95
CA ALA A 195 -17.53 -6.74 -2.26
C ALA A 195 -18.86 -7.00 -3.00
N GLU A 196 -19.54 -5.95 -3.48
CA GLU A 196 -20.80 -6.03 -4.23
C GLU A 196 -20.66 -6.85 -5.52
N PHE A 197 -19.58 -6.59 -6.29
CA PHE A 197 -19.32 -7.29 -7.55
C PHE A 197 -18.67 -8.67 -7.36
N ASN A 198 -18.11 -8.94 -6.18
CA ASN A 198 -17.36 -10.16 -5.88
C ASN A 198 -16.27 -10.45 -6.94
N THR A 199 -15.62 -9.42 -7.45
CA THR A 199 -14.61 -9.47 -8.50
C THR A 199 -13.23 -9.19 -7.89
N THR A 200 -12.20 -9.84 -8.40
CA THR A 200 -10.82 -9.60 -7.97
C THR A 200 -10.33 -8.25 -8.46
N PHE A 201 -9.87 -7.40 -7.54
CA PHE A 201 -9.31 -6.08 -7.84
C PHE A 201 -7.79 -6.10 -7.67
N VAL A 202 -7.07 -5.63 -8.69
CA VAL A 202 -5.62 -5.33 -8.61
C VAL A 202 -5.46 -3.83 -8.74
N TYR A 203 -5.01 -3.21 -7.67
CA TYR A 203 -4.96 -1.78 -7.48
C TYR A 203 -3.52 -1.27 -7.39
N ILE A 204 -3.16 -0.29 -8.18
CA ILE A 204 -1.86 0.37 -8.06
C ILE A 204 -2.04 1.73 -7.41
N THR A 205 -1.16 2.04 -6.47
CA THR A 205 -1.06 3.35 -5.83
C THR A 205 0.35 3.65 -5.36
N HIS A 206 0.64 4.92 -5.15
CA HIS A 206 1.77 5.40 -4.37
C HIS A 206 1.33 5.93 -2.99
N ASP A 207 0.01 5.99 -2.73
CA ASP A 207 -0.56 6.42 -1.45
C ASP A 207 -0.69 5.20 -0.52
N GLN A 208 0.05 5.25 0.60
CA GLN A 208 0.06 4.18 1.59
C GLN A 208 -1.30 4.00 2.26
N SER A 209 -2.01 5.12 2.54
CA SER A 209 -3.31 5.09 3.20
C SER A 209 -4.34 4.36 2.33
N GLU A 210 -4.30 4.55 1.00
CA GLU A 210 -5.16 3.80 0.08
C GLU A 210 -4.92 2.29 0.18
N ALA A 211 -3.65 1.88 0.07
CA ALA A 211 -3.29 0.46 0.14
C ALA A 211 -3.65 -0.17 1.49
N LEU A 212 -3.35 0.50 2.61
CA LEU A 212 -3.57 -0.05 3.95
C LEU A 212 -5.05 -0.15 4.31
N VAL A 213 -5.89 0.79 3.83
CA VAL A 213 -7.33 0.84 4.20
C VAL A 213 -8.17 -0.14 3.36
N MET A 214 -7.88 -0.28 2.06
CA MET A 214 -8.76 -0.99 1.15
C MET A 214 -8.38 -2.47 0.95
N SER A 215 -7.11 -2.83 1.12
CA SER A 215 -6.61 -4.11 0.63
C SER A 215 -6.75 -5.25 1.62
N ASP A 216 -6.98 -6.44 1.08
CA ASP A 216 -6.84 -7.69 1.82
C ASP A 216 -5.36 -8.09 1.89
N ASN A 217 -4.60 -7.80 0.81
CA ASN A 217 -3.15 -7.97 0.75
C ASN A 217 -2.50 -6.80 0.01
N VAL A 218 -1.31 -6.43 0.45
CA VAL A 218 -0.46 -5.39 -0.14
C VAL A 218 0.87 -6.01 -0.57
N ALA A 219 1.29 -5.73 -1.79
CA ALA A 219 2.64 -5.99 -2.28
C ALA A 219 3.43 -4.67 -2.32
N VAL A 220 4.50 -4.56 -1.55
CA VAL A 220 5.39 -3.40 -1.61
C VAL A 220 6.45 -3.65 -2.66
N MET A 221 6.47 -2.80 -3.69
CA MET A 221 7.37 -2.91 -4.84
C MET A 221 8.46 -1.85 -4.80
N ASN A 222 9.71 -2.27 -5.02
CA ASN A 222 10.88 -1.40 -5.09
C ASN A 222 11.84 -1.91 -6.17
N HIS A 223 12.40 -1.02 -6.99
CA HIS A 223 13.35 -1.35 -8.06
C HIS A 223 12.98 -2.60 -8.89
N GLY A 224 11.72 -2.70 -9.30
CA GLY A 224 11.22 -3.81 -10.13
C GLY A 224 10.93 -5.10 -9.38
N ARG A 225 11.15 -5.20 -8.07
CA ARG A 225 10.97 -6.39 -7.24
C ARG A 225 9.96 -6.16 -6.12
N PHE A 226 9.35 -7.22 -5.64
CA PHE A 226 8.59 -7.16 -4.40
C PHE A 226 9.51 -7.34 -3.18
N GLU A 227 9.41 -6.38 -2.25
CA GLU A 227 10.10 -6.42 -0.96
C GLU A 227 9.35 -7.29 0.04
N GLN A 228 8.01 -7.17 0.03
CA GLN A 228 7.12 -7.93 0.92
C GLN A 228 5.72 -8.01 0.32
N ILE A 229 5.02 -9.12 0.57
CA ILE A 229 3.59 -9.31 0.28
C ILE A 229 2.91 -9.85 1.54
N GLY A 230 1.77 -9.28 1.92
CA GLY A 230 0.98 -9.75 3.06
C GLY A 230 -0.18 -8.80 3.42
N PRO A 231 -0.92 -9.10 4.48
CA PRO A 231 -1.97 -8.23 4.99
C PRO A 231 -1.43 -6.85 5.41
N PRO A 232 -2.25 -5.77 5.31
CA PRO A 232 -1.83 -4.42 5.69
C PRO A 232 -1.22 -4.30 7.09
N GLN A 233 -1.79 -5.00 8.07
CA GLN A 233 -1.29 -4.99 9.45
C GLN A 233 0.11 -5.61 9.56
N GLU A 234 0.40 -6.67 8.78
CA GLU A 234 1.73 -7.29 8.75
C GLU A 234 2.77 -6.33 8.15
N MET A 235 2.41 -5.62 7.05
CA MET A 235 3.26 -4.58 6.45
C MET A 235 3.66 -3.51 7.45
N TYR A 236 2.73 -3.09 8.29
CA TYR A 236 2.92 -2.01 9.25
C TYR A 236 3.67 -2.44 10.51
N HIS A 237 3.27 -3.56 11.12
CA HIS A 237 3.81 -4.03 12.40
C HIS A 237 5.02 -4.94 12.28
N HIS A 238 5.13 -5.68 11.17
CA HIS A 238 6.18 -6.68 10.93
C HIS A 238 6.83 -6.49 9.54
N PRO A 239 7.36 -5.30 9.23
CA PRO A 239 8.06 -5.07 7.97
C PRO A 239 9.25 -6.02 7.83
N SER A 240 9.41 -6.62 6.64
CA SER A 240 10.48 -7.61 6.39
C SER A 240 11.83 -6.97 6.06
N THR A 241 11.83 -5.72 5.57
CA THR A 241 13.04 -4.99 5.19
C THR A 241 13.04 -3.58 5.74
N ALA A 242 14.22 -2.98 5.85
CA ALA A 242 14.38 -1.57 6.22
C ALA A 242 13.60 -0.64 5.26
N PHE A 243 13.55 -1.02 3.97
CA PHE A 243 12.78 -0.28 2.98
C PHE A 243 11.28 -0.27 3.34
N VAL A 244 10.68 -1.43 3.60
CA VAL A 244 9.26 -1.52 3.97
C VAL A 244 8.99 -0.77 5.28
N ALA A 245 9.88 -0.90 6.28
CA ALA A 245 9.77 -0.22 7.57
C ALA A 245 9.76 1.32 7.42
N SER A 246 10.55 1.85 6.48
CA SER A 246 10.62 3.29 6.20
C SER A 246 9.55 3.79 5.24
N PHE A 247 9.09 2.92 4.34
CA PHE A 247 8.18 3.31 3.27
C PHE A 247 6.72 3.20 3.68
N VAL A 248 6.34 2.24 4.54
CA VAL A 248 4.95 2.02 4.97
C VAL A 248 4.71 2.69 6.31
N GLY A 249 3.97 3.80 6.32
CA GLY A 249 3.72 4.63 7.50
C GLY A 249 4.94 5.44 7.95
N ASP A 250 4.70 6.37 8.87
CA ASP A 250 5.78 7.16 9.46
C ASP A 250 6.61 6.30 10.43
N ALA A 251 7.92 6.52 10.43
CA ALA A 251 8.84 5.85 11.37
C ALA A 251 10.01 6.74 11.75
N ASN A 252 10.37 6.73 13.01
CA ASN A 252 11.65 7.25 13.47
C ASN A 252 12.74 6.27 13.06
N LYS A 253 13.79 6.79 12.42
CA LYS A 253 14.94 6.01 12.00
C LYS A 253 16.17 6.45 12.83
N ILE A 254 16.81 5.48 13.47
CA ILE A 254 18.01 5.71 14.28
C ILE A 254 19.12 4.77 13.79
N ASP A 255 20.24 5.34 13.39
CA ASP A 255 21.43 4.56 13.05
C ASP A 255 22.16 4.17 14.35
N ALA A 256 22.52 2.90 14.49
CA ALA A 256 23.08 2.36 15.71
C ALA A 256 24.05 1.21 15.42
N LYS A 257 24.82 0.83 16.45
CA LYS A 257 25.72 -0.32 16.44
C LYS A 257 25.27 -1.34 17.49
N VAL A 258 25.24 -2.61 17.14
CA VAL A 258 24.93 -3.70 18.08
C VAL A 258 26.06 -3.83 19.08
N SER A 259 25.75 -3.62 20.36
CA SER A 259 26.72 -3.76 21.47
C SER A 259 26.72 -5.17 22.03
N ALA A 260 25.54 -5.79 22.17
CA ALA A 260 25.39 -7.16 22.69
C ALA A 260 24.16 -7.85 22.07
N VAL A 261 24.20 -9.18 22.03
CA VAL A 261 23.10 -10.06 21.59
C VAL A 261 22.87 -11.09 22.70
N ASN A 262 21.69 -11.05 23.32
CA ASN A 262 21.31 -11.96 24.41
C ASN A 262 19.98 -12.67 24.07
N GLY A 263 20.06 -13.80 23.35
CA GLY A 263 18.87 -14.48 22.84
C GLY A 263 18.08 -13.62 21.86
N SER A 264 16.81 -13.30 22.17
CA SER A 264 15.97 -12.41 21.37
C SER A 264 16.21 -10.92 21.66
N MET A 265 16.98 -10.58 22.69
CA MET A 265 17.23 -9.20 23.08
C MET A 265 18.54 -8.68 22.48
N LEU A 266 18.43 -7.61 21.70
CA LEU A 266 19.59 -6.83 21.22
C LEU A 266 19.77 -5.60 22.10
N THR A 267 21.03 -5.33 22.47
CA THR A 267 21.43 -4.04 22.98
C THR A 267 22.18 -3.29 21.87
N LEU A 268 21.71 -2.10 21.54
CA LEU A 268 22.33 -1.25 20.52
C LEU A 268 22.73 0.06 21.16
N SER A 269 23.79 0.67 20.63
CA SER A 269 24.20 2.03 20.96
C SER A 269 24.09 2.90 19.74
N SER A 270 23.40 4.03 19.82
CA SER A 270 23.42 5.05 18.77
C SER A 270 24.83 5.63 18.62
N ASP A 271 25.11 6.28 17.49
CA ASP A 271 26.43 6.91 17.23
C ASP A 271 26.79 7.95 18.33
N ALA A 272 25.82 8.47 19.04
CA ALA A 272 26.02 9.40 20.16
C ALA A 272 25.91 8.78 21.56
N GLY A 273 25.90 7.43 21.65
CA GLY A 273 25.99 6.71 22.91
C GLY A 273 24.68 6.40 23.62
N THR A 274 23.51 6.71 23.06
CA THR A 274 22.24 6.31 23.65
C THR A 274 22.04 4.80 23.52
N GLU A 275 21.88 4.11 24.65
CA GLU A 275 21.62 2.67 24.69
C GLU A 275 20.15 2.38 24.40
N MET A 276 19.89 1.39 23.58
CA MET A 276 18.55 0.92 23.20
C MET A 276 18.46 -0.60 23.33
N LYS A 277 17.37 -1.10 23.93
CA LYS A 277 17.06 -2.52 24.02
C LYS A 277 15.91 -2.83 23.05
N ILE A 278 16.14 -3.80 22.16
CA ILE A 278 15.17 -4.20 21.13
C ILE A 278 14.97 -5.70 21.23
N GLU A 279 13.72 -6.13 21.29
CA GLU A 279 13.38 -7.54 21.20
C GLU A 279 13.06 -7.92 19.75
N THR A 280 13.72 -8.97 19.25
CA THR A 280 13.54 -9.44 17.89
C THR A 280 13.62 -10.94 17.80
N SER A 281 12.69 -11.53 17.05
CA SER A 281 12.62 -12.99 16.89
C SER A 281 13.54 -13.55 15.80
N ALA A 282 14.08 -12.66 14.92
CA ALA A 282 14.95 -13.06 13.82
C ALA A 282 15.88 -11.91 13.45
N THR A 283 17.14 -11.95 13.90
CA THR A 283 18.18 -11.10 13.32
C THR A 283 19.41 -11.93 13.00
N ASN A 284 19.93 -11.71 11.80
CA ASN A 284 21.30 -12.09 11.42
C ASN A 284 22.31 -11.06 11.93
N LEU A 285 21.97 -10.27 12.98
CA LEU A 285 22.80 -9.22 13.52
C LEU A 285 23.74 -9.77 14.59
N ALA A 286 25.03 -9.50 14.45
CA ALA A 286 26.06 -9.84 15.43
C ALA A 286 26.56 -8.59 16.14
N ALA A 287 27.15 -8.78 17.33
CA ALA A 287 27.81 -7.70 18.06
C ALA A 287 28.89 -7.04 17.18
N GLY A 288 28.91 -5.71 17.21
CA GLY A 288 29.81 -4.90 16.39
C GLY A 288 29.25 -4.46 15.04
N GLN A 289 28.15 -5.05 14.55
CA GLN A 289 27.53 -4.67 13.28
C GLN A 289 26.73 -3.36 13.37
N ARG A 290 26.71 -2.60 12.27
CA ARG A 290 25.83 -1.44 12.13
C ARG A 290 24.42 -1.89 11.76
N ALA A 291 23.42 -1.21 12.36
CA ALA A 291 22.03 -1.50 12.16
C ALA A 291 21.21 -0.21 12.10
N GLN A 292 20.06 -0.27 11.45
CA GLN A 292 19.03 0.76 11.46
C GLN A 292 17.85 0.31 12.30
N VAL A 293 17.50 1.14 13.27
CA VAL A 293 16.36 0.95 14.15
C VAL A 293 15.20 1.79 13.64
N PHE A 294 14.03 1.17 13.51
CA PHE A 294 12.79 1.82 13.12
C PHE A 294 11.78 1.72 14.26
N LEU A 295 11.21 2.87 14.63
CA LEU A 295 10.26 2.99 15.73
C LEU A 295 9.09 3.87 15.30
N ARG A 296 7.86 3.36 15.42
CA ARG A 296 6.66 4.11 15.06
C ARG A 296 6.44 5.27 16.04
N PRO A 297 6.00 6.46 15.57
CA PRO A 297 5.72 7.61 16.44
C PRO A 297 4.71 7.33 17.56
N GLU A 298 3.69 6.52 17.29
CA GLU A 298 2.66 6.12 18.26
C GLU A 298 3.12 5.03 19.25
N ALA A 299 4.27 4.40 19.01
CA ALA A 299 4.87 3.44 19.93
C ALA A 299 5.70 4.13 21.02
N ILE A 300 5.95 5.44 20.88
CA ILE A 300 6.69 6.22 21.85
C ILE A 300 5.71 6.85 22.84
N GLU A 301 5.87 6.50 24.10
CA GLU A 301 5.19 7.11 25.23
C GLU A 301 5.94 8.36 25.67
N LEU A 302 5.21 9.41 26.08
CA LEU A 302 5.77 10.66 26.58
C LEU A 302 5.38 10.85 28.07
N SER A 303 6.29 11.35 28.89
CA SER A 303 6.01 11.78 30.27
C SER A 303 6.80 13.03 30.63
N ARG A 304 6.31 13.76 31.62
CA ARG A 304 7.04 14.91 32.21
C ARG A 304 8.08 14.50 33.22
N THR A 305 7.97 13.28 33.76
CA THR A 305 8.89 12.75 34.77
C THR A 305 9.32 11.32 34.43
N ALA A 306 10.55 10.95 34.81
CA ALA A 306 11.06 9.59 34.61
C ALA A 306 10.36 8.56 35.50
N GLU A 307 9.95 8.99 36.72
CA GLU A 307 9.30 8.13 37.72
C GLU A 307 8.01 7.48 37.20
N SER A 308 7.34 8.16 36.24
CA SER A 308 6.13 7.62 35.58
C SER A 308 6.39 6.30 34.86
N PHE A 309 7.64 6.03 34.49
CA PHE A 309 8.03 4.82 33.76
C PHE A 309 8.71 3.76 34.63
N GLY A 310 9.06 4.11 35.90
CA GLY A 310 9.77 3.20 36.83
C GLY A 310 11.09 2.68 36.23
N ASP A 311 11.37 1.39 36.39
CA ASP A 311 12.56 0.72 35.89
C ASP A 311 12.40 0.19 34.44
N ALA A 312 11.47 0.77 33.66
CA ALA A 312 11.23 0.31 32.30
C ALA A 312 12.45 0.55 31.39
N PRO A 313 12.69 -0.33 30.40
CA PRO A 313 13.76 -0.12 29.42
C PRO A 313 13.43 1.05 28.48
N ASN A 314 14.47 1.58 27.79
CA ASN A 314 14.37 2.60 26.77
C ASN A 314 13.75 3.93 27.25
N VAL A 315 13.96 4.28 28.52
CA VAL A 315 13.59 5.61 29.06
C VAL A 315 14.71 6.60 28.78
N ASN A 316 14.41 7.66 28.04
CA ASN A 316 15.40 8.66 27.67
C ASN A 316 14.89 10.09 27.99
N PRO A 317 15.70 10.95 28.62
CA PRO A 317 15.39 12.36 28.75
C PRO A 317 15.44 13.02 27.37
N CYS A 318 14.50 13.92 27.09
CA CYS A 318 14.40 14.60 25.81
C CYS A 318 14.00 16.06 26.03
N THR A 319 14.30 16.90 25.05
CA THR A 319 13.78 18.27 24.98
C THR A 319 12.81 18.39 23.84
N VAL A 320 11.64 19.00 24.08
CA VAL A 320 10.65 19.27 23.03
C VAL A 320 11.24 20.27 22.04
N ASN A 321 11.29 19.87 20.76
CA ASN A 321 11.78 20.72 19.68
C ASN A 321 10.62 21.46 18.99
N ALA A 322 9.51 20.77 18.74
CA ALA A 322 8.31 21.35 18.12
C ALA A 322 7.05 20.57 18.49
N VAL A 323 5.90 21.24 18.50
CA VAL A 323 4.59 20.62 18.63
C VAL A 323 3.77 21.02 17.41
N LEU A 324 3.35 20.03 16.61
CA LEU A 324 2.54 20.22 15.41
C LEU A 324 1.13 19.68 15.69
N PHE A 325 0.16 20.58 15.73
CA PHE A 325 -1.24 20.22 15.89
C PHE A 325 -1.85 19.80 14.53
N ASN A 326 -2.42 18.60 14.47
CA ASN A 326 -3.05 18.07 13.27
C ASN A 326 -4.49 17.60 13.54
N GLY A 327 -5.29 18.40 14.21
CA GLY A 327 -6.69 18.08 14.52
C GLY A 327 -6.81 16.98 15.58
N ALA A 328 -7.11 15.75 15.18
CA ALA A 328 -7.33 14.62 16.10
C ALA A 328 -6.06 14.19 16.87
N ASN A 329 -4.89 14.50 16.35
CA ASN A 329 -3.60 14.15 16.94
C ASN A 329 -2.66 15.35 16.95
N SER A 330 -1.61 15.28 17.77
CA SER A 330 -0.43 16.14 17.66
C SER A 330 0.79 15.29 17.37
N THR A 331 1.70 15.82 16.57
CA THR A 331 3.05 15.25 16.43
C THR A 331 3.99 16.13 17.23
N VAL A 332 4.63 15.54 18.24
CA VAL A 332 5.66 16.22 19.03
C VAL A 332 7.01 15.72 18.56
N THR A 333 7.83 16.61 18.04
CA THR A 333 9.23 16.32 17.74
C THR A 333 10.05 16.59 18.99
N VAL A 334 10.72 15.57 19.51
CA VAL A 334 11.63 15.70 20.66
C VAL A 334 13.05 15.46 20.21
N ARG A 335 13.99 16.08 20.91
CA ARG A 335 15.44 15.89 20.72
C ARG A 335 15.99 15.12 21.90
N ASP A 336 16.67 14.00 21.64
CA ASP A 336 17.38 13.25 22.65
C ASP A 336 18.72 13.96 23.01
N PRO A 337 19.42 13.56 24.08
CA PRO A 337 20.73 14.12 24.44
C PRO A 337 21.79 13.94 23.37
N ALA A 338 21.61 12.99 22.49
CA ALA A 338 22.48 12.67 21.37
C ALA A 338 22.24 13.60 20.16
N GLY A 339 21.17 14.40 20.19
CA GLY A 339 20.78 15.31 19.12
C GLY A 339 19.84 14.70 18.07
N HIS A 340 19.43 13.44 18.20
CA HIS A 340 18.47 12.84 17.30
C HIS A 340 17.07 13.44 17.51
N LEU A 341 16.37 13.65 16.40
CA LEU A 341 14.98 14.10 16.41
C LEU A 341 14.08 12.87 16.31
N LEU A 342 13.18 12.72 17.30
CA LEU A 342 12.18 11.67 17.33
C LEU A 342 10.79 12.32 17.25
N ASN A 343 9.94 11.79 16.38
CA ASN A 343 8.54 12.15 16.30
C ASN A 343 7.72 11.25 17.23
N VAL A 344 6.88 11.85 18.05
CA VAL A 344 5.96 11.18 18.97
C VAL A 344 4.53 11.56 18.58
N ALA A 345 3.67 10.58 18.33
CA ALA A 345 2.27 10.82 18.05
C ALA A 345 1.48 10.85 19.37
N LEU A 346 0.84 11.98 19.65
CA LEU A 346 0.01 12.15 20.85
C LEU A 346 -1.46 12.31 20.47
N PRO A 347 -2.35 11.46 21.03
CA PRO A 347 -3.78 11.66 20.89
C PRO A 347 -4.22 12.96 21.63
N GLN A 348 -5.24 13.64 21.11
CA GLN A 348 -5.78 14.87 21.68
C GLN A 348 -6.66 14.59 22.91
N THR A 349 -6.06 14.06 23.98
CA THR A 349 -6.72 13.80 25.26
C THR A 349 -6.67 14.98 26.23
N GLY A 350 -5.99 16.08 25.86
CA GLY A 350 -5.76 17.24 26.71
C GLY A 350 -4.55 17.13 27.65
N ALA A 351 -3.97 15.94 27.84
CA ALA A 351 -2.87 15.71 28.79
C ALA A 351 -1.59 16.51 28.51
N TYR A 352 -1.37 16.91 27.27
CA TYR A 352 -0.17 17.63 26.81
C TYR A 352 -0.52 18.90 26.01
N ALA A 353 -1.70 19.47 26.24
CA ALA A 353 -2.17 20.66 25.50
C ALA A 353 -1.30 21.92 25.73
N ASP A 354 -0.60 22.00 26.85
CA ASP A 354 0.28 23.09 27.23
C ASP A 354 1.75 22.87 26.86
N LEU A 355 2.10 21.77 26.20
CA LEU A 355 3.48 21.43 25.86
C LEU A 355 4.04 22.45 24.86
N ARG A 356 5.28 22.90 25.10
CA ARG A 356 5.96 23.91 24.29
C ARG A 356 7.39 23.50 23.94
N ALA A 357 7.91 24.09 22.88
CA ALA A 357 9.32 23.94 22.56
C ALA A 357 10.21 24.41 23.73
N GLY A 358 11.22 23.62 24.05
CA GLY A 358 12.12 23.81 25.19
C GLY A 358 11.74 23.05 26.46
N ASP A 359 10.51 22.51 26.56
CA ASP A 359 10.10 21.71 27.71
C ASP A 359 10.94 20.44 27.83
N GLN A 360 11.30 20.05 29.07
CA GLN A 360 11.96 18.79 29.35
C GLN A 360 10.91 17.71 29.52
N VAL A 361 11.13 16.59 28.83
CA VAL A 361 10.24 15.43 28.85
C VAL A 361 11.06 14.14 28.83
N PHE A 362 10.38 13.03 29.10
CA PHE A 362 10.95 11.71 28.99
C PHE A 362 10.18 10.92 27.95
N THR A 363 10.89 10.21 27.11
CA THR A 363 10.33 9.25 26.15
C THR A 363 10.62 7.82 26.60
N ARG A 364 9.70 6.94 26.28
CA ARG A 364 9.87 5.50 26.51
C ARG A 364 9.23 4.71 25.37
N TRP A 365 9.78 3.55 25.03
CA TRP A 365 9.12 2.56 24.17
C TRP A 365 9.44 1.15 24.65
N GLN A 366 8.54 0.21 24.32
CA GLN A 366 8.71 -1.21 24.63
C GLN A 366 9.67 -1.85 23.61
N PRO A 367 10.60 -2.74 24.04
CA PRO A 367 11.61 -3.35 23.17
C PRO A 367 11.04 -4.06 21.93
N GLU A 368 9.88 -4.66 22.04
CA GLU A 368 9.18 -5.38 20.97
C GLU A 368 8.52 -4.46 19.94
N LYS A 369 8.41 -3.15 20.21
CA LYS A 369 7.83 -2.15 19.28
C LYS A 369 8.81 -1.61 18.26
N ALA A 370 10.11 -1.76 18.51
CA ALA A 370 11.15 -1.37 17.56
C ALA A 370 11.48 -2.52 16.61
N ARG A 371 11.90 -2.17 15.40
CA ARG A 371 12.42 -3.10 14.39
C ARG A 371 13.84 -2.71 14.04
N CYS A 372 14.68 -3.70 13.78
CA CYS A 372 16.10 -3.50 13.54
C CYS A 372 16.56 -4.28 12.32
N TYR A 373 17.29 -3.63 11.43
CA TYR A 373 17.79 -4.23 10.18
C TYR A 373 19.27 -3.95 10.01
N PRO A 374 20.04 -4.90 9.43
CA PRO A 374 21.43 -4.65 9.10
C PRO A 374 21.54 -3.52 8.06
N VAL A 375 22.58 -2.69 8.21
CA VAL A 375 22.95 -1.78 7.13
C VAL A 375 23.70 -2.58 6.09
N ALA A 376 23.24 -2.55 4.82
CA ALA A 376 23.98 -3.15 3.72
C ALA A 376 25.36 -2.46 3.64
N GLU A 377 26.44 -3.24 3.68
CA GLU A 377 27.76 -2.73 3.33
C GLU A 377 27.72 -2.32 1.85
N SER A 378 27.98 -1.04 1.59
CA SER A 378 28.00 -0.41 0.26
C SER A 378 29.20 -0.86 -0.55
#